data_1de0d7f367ead8ec0d09a54259162cd8
#
_entry.id   1de0d7f367ead8ec0d09a54259162cd8
#
_cell.length_a   1.000
_cell.length_b   1.000
_cell.length_c   1.000
_cell.angle_alpha   90.00
_cell.angle_beta   90.00
_cell.angle_gamma   90.00
#
_symmetry.space_group_name_H-M   'P 1'
#
loop_
_entity.id
_entity.type
_entity.pdbx_description
1 polymer ?
#
loop_
_entity_poly.entity_id
_entity_poly.type
_entity_poly.pdbx_seq_one_letter_code
_entity_poly.pdbx_strand_id
1 'polypeptide(L)'
;MGAIYRYLAVVMDRCSRRIIGWAFGQQKNVALTLRALNNAVSKRSPPPGLIFHTDRGIEYYANAFRARLAQLHITQSMNRPGKVTDNAFMESFFHSMKADVIHGNKFNEDSQMLSVLKSYIPFYNHSRIHSSLNYVSPATYENRLA
;
A
#
# COMPACT_ATOMS: atom_id res chain seq x y z
N MET A 1 18.40 -0.94 -24.62
CA MET A 1 18.15 -1.64 -23.34
C MET A 1 16.67 -1.56 -23.00
N GLY A 2 16.08 -2.66 -22.57
CA GLY A 2 14.68 -2.66 -22.13
C GLY A 2 14.48 -1.90 -20.83
N ALA A 3 13.22 -1.51 -20.56
CA ALA A 3 12.86 -0.88 -19.31
C ALA A 3 13.08 -1.83 -18.12
N ILE A 4 13.60 -1.30 -17.02
CA ILE A 4 13.75 -2.05 -15.77
C ILE A 4 12.57 -1.68 -14.86
N TYR A 5 11.81 -2.68 -14.44
CA TYR A 5 10.66 -2.49 -13.58
C TYR A 5 10.99 -2.84 -12.14
N ARG A 6 10.45 -2.07 -11.24
CA ARG A 6 10.44 -2.36 -9.81
C ARG A 6 9.00 -2.27 -9.32
N TYR A 7 8.73 -2.93 -8.21
CA TYR A 7 7.37 -3.07 -7.71
C TYR A 7 7.28 -2.65 -6.25
N LEU A 8 6.20 -1.98 -5.95
CA LEU A 8 5.86 -1.55 -4.60
C LEU A 8 4.50 -2.11 -4.23
N ALA A 9 4.45 -2.94 -3.19
CA ALA A 9 3.20 -3.39 -2.59
C ALA A 9 2.90 -2.53 -1.37
N VAL A 10 1.66 -2.07 -1.24
CA VAL A 10 1.25 -1.12 -0.20
C VAL A 10 -0.01 -1.61 0.47
N VAL A 11 -0.06 -1.50 1.78
CA VAL A 11 -1.25 -1.73 2.60
C VAL A 11 -1.68 -0.40 3.20
N MET A 12 -2.93 -0.01 2.93
CA MET A 12 -3.49 1.28 3.33
C MET A 12 -4.71 1.08 4.22
N ASP A 13 -4.81 1.88 5.28
CA ASP A 13 -6.05 2.06 6.00
C ASP A 13 -6.99 2.94 5.15
N ARG A 14 -8.12 2.41 4.73
CA ARG A 14 -9.03 3.13 3.82
C ARG A 14 -9.71 4.32 4.49
N CYS A 15 -9.90 4.27 5.78
CA CYS A 15 -10.54 5.38 6.52
C CYS A 15 -9.62 6.59 6.59
N SER A 16 -8.39 6.39 7.04
CA SER A 16 -7.41 7.47 7.23
C SER A 16 -6.51 7.70 6.04
N ARG A 17 -6.43 6.76 5.09
CA ARG A 17 -5.48 6.71 3.99
C ARG A 17 -4.02 6.55 4.44
N ARG A 18 -3.80 6.20 5.69
CA ARG A 18 -2.46 5.95 6.20
C ARG A 18 -1.87 4.68 5.59
N ILE A 19 -0.62 4.75 5.15
CA ILE A 19 0.12 3.58 4.70
C ILE A 19 0.64 2.87 5.94
N ILE A 20 0.18 1.65 6.16
CA ILE A 20 0.48 0.88 7.37
C ILE A 20 1.43 -0.28 7.13
N GLY A 21 1.67 -0.62 5.88
CA GLY A 21 2.66 -1.62 5.48
C GLY A 21 3.04 -1.45 4.03
N TRP A 22 4.27 -1.79 3.70
CA TRP A 22 4.74 -1.75 2.33
C TRP A 22 5.98 -2.62 2.14
N ALA A 23 6.24 -3.00 0.90
CA ALA A 23 7.43 -3.74 0.50
C ALA A 23 7.82 -3.36 -0.92
N PHE A 24 9.11 -3.24 -1.15
CA PHE A 24 9.71 -2.90 -2.44
C PHE A 24 10.49 -4.11 -2.95
N GLY A 25 10.40 -4.39 -4.24
CA GLY A 25 11.10 -5.53 -4.81
C GLY A 25 11.20 -5.52 -6.32
N GLN A 26 11.95 -6.49 -6.82
CA GLN A 26 12.23 -6.64 -8.24
C GLN A 26 11.18 -7.46 -8.98
N GLN A 27 10.34 -8.18 -8.25
CA GLN A 27 9.33 -9.07 -8.83
C GLN A 27 7.96 -8.81 -8.23
N LYS A 28 6.95 -8.78 -9.10
CA LYS A 28 5.56 -8.71 -8.70
C LYS A 28 5.06 -10.12 -8.42
N ASN A 29 5.18 -10.55 -7.18
CA ASN A 29 4.82 -11.90 -6.76
C ASN A 29 4.20 -11.93 -5.37
N VAL A 30 3.76 -13.12 -4.94
CA VAL A 30 3.13 -13.31 -3.63
C VAL A 30 4.09 -13.00 -2.47
N ALA A 31 5.38 -13.23 -2.63
CA ALA A 31 6.36 -12.92 -1.60
C ALA A 31 6.37 -11.41 -1.28
N LEU A 32 6.25 -10.57 -2.30
CA LEU A 32 6.19 -9.12 -2.13
C LEU A 32 4.93 -8.69 -1.37
N THR A 33 3.77 -9.18 -1.78
CA THR A 33 2.49 -8.84 -1.12
C THR A 33 2.42 -9.37 0.29
N LEU A 34 2.98 -10.55 0.56
CA LEU A 34 3.07 -11.10 1.93
C LEU A 34 3.96 -10.25 2.82
N ARG A 35 5.10 -9.75 2.32
CA ARG A 35 5.96 -8.86 3.12
C ARG A 35 5.23 -7.57 3.50
N ALA A 36 4.51 -6.98 2.55
CA ALA A 36 3.72 -5.78 2.84
C ALA A 36 2.63 -6.05 3.88
N LEU A 37 1.90 -7.16 3.73
CA LEU A 37 0.86 -7.57 4.67
C LEU A 37 1.44 -7.81 6.08
N ASN A 38 2.53 -8.57 6.17
CA ASN A 38 3.14 -8.88 7.47
C ASN A 38 3.68 -7.62 8.15
N ASN A 39 4.24 -6.68 7.40
CA ASN A 39 4.66 -5.39 7.93
C ASN A 39 3.48 -4.60 8.51
N ALA A 40 2.34 -4.59 7.81
CA ALA A 40 1.13 -3.93 8.28
C ALA A 40 0.59 -4.59 9.56
N VAL A 41 0.50 -5.90 9.58
CA VAL A 41 0.01 -6.68 10.74
C VAL A 41 0.88 -6.44 11.96
N SER A 42 2.20 -6.39 11.78
CA SER A 42 3.15 -6.11 12.85
C SER A 42 2.89 -4.74 13.50
N LYS A 43 2.48 -3.76 12.72
CA LYS A 43 2.21 -2.40 13.23
C LYS A 43 0.83 -2.25 13.86
N ARG A 44 -0.18 -2.94 13.33
CA ARG A 44 -1.59 -2.70 13.70
C ARG A 44 -2.20 -3.76 14.58
N SER A 45 -1.67 -4.99 14.56
CA SER A 45 -2.25 -6.12 15.30
C SER A 45 -3.78 -6.17 15.18
N PRO A 46 -4.32 -6.32 13.96
CA PRO A 46 -5.75 -6.16 13.73
C PRO A 46 -6.56 -7.22 14.45
N PRO A 47 -7.75 -6.87 14.99
CA PRO A 47 -8.64 -7.85 15.58
C PRO A 47 -9.26 -8.75 14.50
N PRO A 48 -9.78 -9.94 14.88
CA PRO A 48 -10.51 -10.80 13.95
C PRO A 48 -11.68 -10.06 13.29
N GLY A 49 -11.98 -10.40 12.04
CA GLY A 49 -13.11 -9.83 11.32
C GLY A 49 -12.80 -8.61 10.46
N LEU A 50 -11.54 -8.15 10.44
CA LEU A 50 -11.12 -7.08 9.53
C LEU A 50 -11.34 -7.52 8.08
N ILE A 51 -11.75 -6.57 7.23
CA ILE A 51 -11.87 -6.79 5.79
C ILE A 51 -10.63 -6.20 5.12
N PHE A 52 -9.95 -7.02 4.32
CA PHE A 52 -8.79 -6.62 3.51
C PHE A 52 -9.20 -6.61 2.03
N HIS A 53 -9.25 -5.44 1.44
CA HIS A 53 -9.65 -5.28 0.04
C HIS A 53 -8.42 -5.29 -0.88
N THR A 54 -8.49 -6.11 -1.94
CA THR A 54 -7.43 -6.19 -2.95
C THR A 54 -8.03 -6.03 -4.36
N ASP A 55 -7.17 -5.74 -5.34
CA ASP A 55 -7.54 -5.95 -6.73
C ASP A 55 -7.54 -7.45 -7.06
N ARG A 56 -7.73 -7.80 -8.34
CA ARG A 56 -7.75 -9.19 -8.81
C ARG A 56 -6.39 -9.67 -9.31
N GLY A 57 -5.31 -9.05 -8.86
CA GLY A 57 -3.96 -9.47 -9.21
C GLY A 57 -3.69 -10.90 -8.77
N ILE A 58 -2.93 -11.64 -9.58
CA ILE A 58 -2.62 -13.05 -9.32
C ILE A 58 -1.93 -13.27 -7.98
N GLU A 59 -1.13 -12.31 -7.53
CA GLU A 59 -0.41 -12.33 -6.25
C GLU A 59 -1.37 -12.30 -5.05
N TYR A 60 -2.57 -11.74 -5.22
CA TYR A 60 -3.62 -11.72 -4.19
C TYR A 60 -4.53 -12.94 -4.23
N TYR A 61 -4.56 -13.64 -5.38
CA TYR A 61 -5.26 -14.92 -5.54
C TYR A 61 -4.44 -16.11 -5.04
N ALA A 62 -3.14 -15.93 -4.88
CA ALA A 62 -2.24 -17.01 -4.50
C ALA A 62 -2.67 -17.66 -3.19
N ASN A 63 -2.58 -18.98 -3.12
CA ASN A 63 -2.97 -19.75 -1.93
C ASN A 63 -2.21 -19.29 -0.68
N ALA A 64 -0.93 -18.96 -0.81
CA ALA A 64 -0.12 -18.49 0.32
C ALA A 64 -0.64 -17.17 0.90
N PHE A 65 -1.08 -16.22 0.05
CA PHE A 65 -1.64 -14.95 0.52
C PHE A 65 -2.99 -15.19 1.22
N ARG A 66 -3.86 -15.96 0.59
CA ARG A 66 -5.18 -16.29 1.13
C ARG A 66 -5.08 -17.06 2.45
N ALA A 67 -4.16 -18.02 2.53
CA ALA A 67 -3.91 -18.78 3.76
C ALA A 67 -3.44 -17.86 4.90
N ARG A 68 -2.58 -16.88 4.60
CA ARG A 68 -2.12 -15.93 5.61
C ARG A 68 -3.26 -15.09 6.15
N LEU A 69 -4.14 -14.59 5.29
CA LEU A 69 -5.34 -13.85 5.72
C LEU A 69 -6.24 -14.72 6.61
N ALA A 70 -6.42 -15.99 6.25
CA ALA A 70 -7.20 -16.92 7.04
C ALA A 70 -6.60 -17.13 8.44
N GLN A 71 -5.27 -17.30 8.54
CA GLN A 71 -4.58 -17.39 9.83
C GLN A 71 -4.82 -16.18 10.72
N LEU A 72 -4.92 -15.01 10.10
CA LEU A 72 -5.14 -13.73 10.79
C LEU A 72 -6.62 -13.45 11.06
N HIS A 73 -7.51 -14.34 10.64
CA HIS A 73 -8.97 -14.14 10.69
C HIS A 73 -9.41 -12.86 9.97
N ILE A 74 -8.78 -12.57 8.84
CA ILE A 74 -9.09 -11.43 7.97
C ILE A 74 -9.86 -11.94 6.77
N THR A 75 -10.97 -11.27 6.44
CA THR A 75 -11.79 -11.57 5.26
C THR A 75 -11.27 -10.80 4.07
N GLN A 76 -11.00 -11.49 2.96
CA GLN A 76 -10.57 -10.86 1.72
C GLN A 76 -11.78 -10.41 0.91
N SER A 77 -11.77 -9.13 0.49
CA SER A 77 -12.67 -8.56 -0.48
C SER A 77 -11.87 -8.22 -1.75
N MET A 78 -12.47 -8.40 -2.92
CA MET A 78 -11.80 -8.11 -4.18
C MET A 78 -12.61 -7.13 -5.03
N ASN A 79 -11.94 -6.40 -5.92
CA ASN A 79 -12.61 -5.60 -6.93
C ASN A 79 -13.63 -6.46 -7.69
N ARG A 80 -14.79 -5.88 -7.97
CA ARG A 80 -15.74 -6.52 -8.89
C ARG A 80 -15.10 -6.62 -10.27
N PRO A 81 -15.40 -7.68 -11.06
CA PRO A 81 -14.82 -7.81 -12.40
C PRO A 81 -15.05 -6.54 -13.25
N GLY A 82 -13.96 -6.00 -13.82
CA GLY A 82 -14.00 -4.80 -14.65
C GLY A 82 -14.25 -3.48 -13.91
N LYS A 83 -14.30 -3.48 -12.58
CA LYS A 83 -14.56 -2.28 -11.76
C LYS A 83 -13.28 -1.79 -11.09
N VAL A 84 -12.39 -1.18 -11.87
CA VAL A 84 -11.11 -0.63 -11.37
C VAL A 84 -11.32 0.48 -10.33
N THR A 85 -12.44 1.21 -10.37
CA THR A 85 -12.78 2.24 -9.40
C THR A 85 -12.93 1.72 -7.97
N ASP A 86 -13.16 0.40 -7.80
CA ASP A 86 -13.23 -0.20 -6.48
C ASP A 86 -11.89 -0.08 -5.70
N ASN A 87 -10.78 0.22 -6.40
CA ASN A 87 -9.46 0.40 -5.82
C ASN A 87 -8.91 1.83 -5.97
N ALA A 88 -9.79 2.82 -6.10
CA ALA A 88 -9.42 4.21 -6.38
C ALA A 88 -8.51 4.83 -5.31
N PHE A 89 -8.65 4.43 -4.05
CA PHE A 89 -7.80 4.92 -2.95
C PHE A 89 -6.32 4.58 -3.18
N MET A 90 -6.06 3.37 -3.63
CA MET A 90 -4.71 2.90 -3.91
C MET A 90 -4.13 3.58 -5.15
N GLU A 91 -4.94 3.72 -6.20
CA GLU A 91 -4.54 4.42 -7.42
C GLU A 91 -4.18 5.88 -7.12
N SER A 92 -4.95 6.55 -6.26
CA SER A 92 -4.68 7.92 -5.82
C SER A 92 -3.33 8.02 -5.10
N PHE A 93 -3.01 7.07 -4.23
CA PHE A 93 -1.70 7.02 -3.57
C PHE A 93 -0.57 6.90 -4.60
N PHE A 94 -0.66 5.93 -5.52
CA PHE A 94 0.39 5.73 -6.53
C PHE A 94 0.55 6.94 -7.43
N HIS A 95 -0.54 7.58 -7.82
CA HIS A 95 -0.49 8.81 -8.60
C HIS A 95 0.27 9.92 -7.86
N SER A 96 -0.03 10.14 -6.59
CA SER A 96 0.63 11.14 -5.74
C SER A 96 2.11 10.83 -5.58
N MET A 97 2.46 9.57 -5.27
CA MET A 97 3.85 9.15 -5.10
C MET A 97 4.66 9.38 -6.37
N LYS A 98 4.12 8.98 -7.53
CA LYS A 98 4.81 9.16 -8.81
C LYS A 98 5.03 10.63 -9.11
N ALA A 99 4.02 11.47 -8.90
CA ALA A 99 4.14 12.91 -9.11
C ALA A 99 5.12 13.55 -8.14
N ASP A 100 5.09 13.16 -6.87
CA ASP A 100 5.88 13.79 -5.81
C ASP A 100 7.36 13.41 -5.87
N VAL A 101 7.71 12.13 -6.17
CA VAL A 101 9.08 11.64 -6.01
C VAL A 101 9.65 10.82 -7.16
N ILE A 102 8.84 10.37 -8.11
CA ILE A 102 9.30 9.50 -9.20
C ILE A 102 9.53 10.30 -10.48
N HIS A 103 8.54 11.06 -10.93
CA HIS A 103 8.63 11.81 -12.16
C HIS A 103 9.74 12.87 -12.08
N GLY A 104 10.57 12.95 -13.11
CA GLY A 104 11.70 13.89 -13.17
C GLY A 104 12.95 13.44 -12.41
N ASN A 105 12.91 12.33 -11.71
CA ASN A 105 14.05 11.76 -11.00
C ASN A 105 14.58 10.53 -11.73
N LYS A 106 15.89 10.32 -11.66
CA LYS A 106 16.55 9.12 -12.19
C LYS A 106 17.10 8.31 -11.04
N PHE A 107 16.85 7.00 -11.10
CA PHE A 107 17.35 6.07 -10.10
C PHE A 107 18.28 5.07 -10.81
N ASN A 108 19.54 5.04 -10.36
CA ASN A 108 20.55 4.14 -10.93
C ASN A 108 20.61 2.80 -10.17
N GLU A 109 20.19 2.79 -8.92
CA GLU A 109 20.26 1.63 -8.04
C GLU A 109 18.97 1.49 -7.21
N ASP A 110 18.66 0.26 -6.85
CA ASP A 110 17.51 -0.04 -5.98
C ASP A 110 17.62 0.65 -4.62
N SER A 111 18.83 0.79 -4.09
CA SER A 111 19.08 1.48 -2.82
C SER A 111 18.63 2.93 -2.84
N GLN A 112 18.77 3.62 -3.97
CA GLN A 112 18.31 5.00 -4.14
C GLN A 112 16.78 5.08 -4.08
N MET A 113 16.11 4.21 -4.82
CA MET A 113 14.65 4.14 -4.82
C MET A 113 14.12 3.78 -3.43
N LEU A 114 14.72 2.78 -2.79
CA LEU A 114 14.33 2.36 -1.45
C LEU A 114 14.50 3.49 -0.43
N SER A 115 15.60 4.24 -0.52
CA SER A 115 15.86 5.40 0.35
C SER A 115 14.76 6.47 0.18
N VAL A 116 14.38 6.75 -1.06
CA VAL A 116 13.30 7.71 -1.36
C VAL A 116 11.99 7.26 -0.77
N LEU A 117 11.63 5.97 -0.90
CA LEU A 117 10.39 5.42 -0.35
C LEU A 117 10.39 5.45 1.18
N LYS A 118 11.52 5.15 1.82
CA LYS A 118 11.65 5.21 3.28
C LYS A 118 11.43 6.62 3.83
N SER A 119 11.74 7.64 3.05
CA SER A 119 11.48 9.03 3.42
C SER A 119 10.06 9.47 3.03
N TYR A 120 9.58 9.04 1.88
CA TYR A 120 8.29 9.47 1.35
C TYR A 120 7.10 8.91 2.15
N ILE A 121 7.14 7.64 2.54
CA ILE A 121 6.01 7.03 3.26
C ILE A 121 5.72 7.77 4.58
N PRO A 122 6.70 8.06 5.45
CA PRO A 122 6.46 8.91 6.61
C PRO A 122 5.93 10.30 6.27
N PHE A 123 6.46 10.93 5.22
CA PHE A 123 5.96 12.23 4.75
C PHE A 123 4.48 12.14 4.34
N TYR A 124 4.11 11.12 3.57
CA TYR A 124 2.72 10.90 3.16
C TYR A 124 1.81 10.75 4.37
N ASN A 125 2.22 9.96 5.35
CA ASN A 125 1.42 9.66 6.53
C ASN A 125 1.29 10.86 7.48
N HIS A 126 2.36 11.63 7.67
CA HIS A 126 2.43 12.63 8.75
C HIS A 126 2.36 14.08 8.26
N SER A 127 2.68 14.34 7.01
CA SER A 127 2.83 15.71 6.50
C SER A 127 1.98 16.03 5.28
N ARG A 128 1.76 15.05 4.38
CA ARG A 128 1.02 15.31 3.15
C ARG A 128 -0.48 15.47 3.47
N ILE A 129 -1.01 16.65 3.15
CA ILE A 129 -2.43 16.94 3.39
C ILE A 129 -3.31 16.39 2.28
N HIS A 130 -4.55 16.06 2.60
CA HIS A 130 -5.54 15.51 1.68
C HIS A 130 -6.86 16.26 1.80
N SER A 131 -7.42 16.71 0.68
CA SER A 131 -8.71 17.41 0.67
C SER A 131 -9.84 16.53 1.23
N SER A 132 -9.81 15.23 0.91
CA SER A 132 -10.79 14.26 1.40
C SER A 132 -10.72 14.00 2.91
N LEU A 133 -9.63 14.42 3.56
CA LEU A 133 -9.43 14.32 5.01
C LEU A 133 -9.51 15.70 5.70
N ASN A 134 -10.24 16.65 5.12
CA ASN A 134 -10.34 18.02 5.62
C ASN A 134 -8.98 18.74 5.68
N TYR A 135 -8.13 18.50 4.67
CA TYR A 135 -6.83 19.14 4.50
C TYR A 135 -5.85 18.86 5.65
N VAL A 136 -5.90 17.67 6.21
CA VAL A 136 -4.90 17.18 7.18
C VAL A 136 -4.21 15.92 6.65
N SER A 137 -3.12 15.53 7.31
CA SER A 137 -2.43 14.29 6.97
C SER A 137 -3.20 13.07 7.47
N PRO A 138 -2.94 11.86 6.90
CA PRO A 138 -3.54 10.63 7.39
C PRO A 138 -3.36 10.40 8.89
N ALA A 139 -2.15 10.61 9.42
CA ALA A 139 -1.88 10.42 10.84
C ALA A 139 -2.69 11.39 11.72
N THR A 140 -2.78 12.67 11.32
CA THR A 140 -3.58 13.65 12.02
C THR A 140 -5.05 13.28 12.00
N TYR A 141 -5.56 12.81 10.87
CA TYR A 141 -6.94 12.36 10.73
C TYR A 141 -7.24 11.18 11.66
N GLU A 142 -6.35 10.17 11.74
CA GLU A 142 -6.51 9.05 12.67
C GLU A 142 -6.56 9.50 14.11
N ASN A 143 -5.68 10.42 14.50
CA ASN A 143 -5.64 10.93 15.88
C ASN A 143 -6.94 11.64 16.28
N ARG A 144 -7.62 12.27 15.32
CA ARG A 144 -8.91 12.95 15.57
C ARG A 144 -10.07 11.98 15.71
N LEU A 145 -9.92 10.73 15.22
CA LEU A 145 -10.94 9.69 15.36
C LEU A 145 -10.84 8.95 16.70
N ALA A 146 -9.69 9.03 17.34
CA ALA A 146 -9.45 8.32 18.60
C ALA A 146 -10.16 8.98 19.79
#